data_dc0e430816f6688894b92f9028b2fe85
#
_entry.id   dc0e430816f6688894b92f9028b2fe85
#
_cell.length_a   1.000
_cell.length_b   1.000
_cell.length_c   1.000
_cell.angle_alpha   90.00
_cell.angle_beta   90.00
_cell.angle_gamma   90.00
#
_symmetry.space_group_name_H-M   'P 1'
#
loop_
_entity.id
_entity.type
_entity.pdbx_description
1 polymer ?
#
loop_
_entity_poly.entity_id
_entity_poly.type
_entity_poly.pdbx_seq_one_letter_code
_entity_poly.pdbx_strand_id
1 'polypeptide(L)'
;MVVKINENYLKLKSSYLFVEVARREAEFQKNNPDADIIKMGIGDVTKPLAPSVIKAFQGAVDEMGNADTFRGYGPEQGYDFLAEEIIKNDFEPLGVSLDTDEVFISDGAKCDTGNIQEIFDLGNKIAVTDPVYTVYVDTNVMAGRTGEMKDDGMYEGLTYLKCNAENGFVPELPEEDVDIIYLCYPNNPTGTTLTYDQLKVFVDYAIEHKAIILFDAAYECFIREDDVPHTIYEIEGAKNVAIEFRSFSKMAGFTGTRCAYTVVPKEVAGYDSKGNEVQLNQLWNRRQTTKFNGVSYPVQVAAAAVYSDDGKKEIKEIIDYYMENAKVIKSSLEKLGLEVYGGVNSPYIWVKTPNNMDSWAFFDLLLNEANVVGTPGSGFGPSGEGYLRLTAFNTLENTKEAMDRISKLNF
;
A
#
# COMPACT_ATOMS: atom_id res chain seq x y z
N MET A 1 24.09 32.84 14.30
CA MET A 1 23.03 32.26 13.43
C MET A 1 22.78 30.83 13.91
N VAL A 2 21.52 30.42 14.03
CA VAL A 2 21.12 29.06 14.46
C VAL A 2 20.51 28.36 13.27
N VAL A 3 20.78 27.05 13.10
CA VAL A 3 20.15 26.23 12.05
C VAL A 3 18.65 26.18 12.31
N LYS A 4 17.85 26.45 11.27
CA LYS A 4 16.38 26.30 11.31
C LYS A 4 16.00 24.93 10.75
N ILE A 5 15.03 24.30 11.38
CA ILE A 5 14.46 23.02 10.95
C ILE A 5 13.26 23.23 10.02
N ASN A 6 12.81 22.16 9.36
CA ASN A 6 11.51 22.13 8.69
C ASN A 6 10.42 21.93 9.78
N GLU A 7 9.74 23.02 10.15
CA GLU A 7 8.74 23.00 11.21
C GLU A 7 7.50 22.17 10.89
N ASN A 8 7.26 21.79 9.62
CA ASN A 8 6.16 20.93 9.25
C ASN A 8 6.24 19.54 9.92
N TYR A 9 7.47 19.08 10.25
CA TYR A 9 7.63 17.83 11.00
C TYR A 9 7.06 17.89 12.42
N LEU A 10 6.91 19.08 12.99
CA LEU A 10 6.31 19.28 14.32
C LEU A 10 4.78 19.20 14.29
N LYS A 11 4.17 19.24 13.11
CA LYS A 11 2.73 19.10 12.91
C LYS A 11 2.26 17.65 12.85
N LEU A 12 3.18 16.70 12.72
CA LEU A 12 2.86 15.28 12.75
C LEU A 12 2.32 14.87 14.11
N LYS A 13 1.37 13.94 14.14
CA LYS A 13 0.88 13.34 15.39
C LYS A 13 2.08 12.76 16.16
N SER A 14 2.12 12.99 17.46
CA SER A 14 3.24 12.57 18.34
C SER A 14 3.38 11.04 18.45
N SER A 15 2.32 10.28 18.19
CA SER A 15 2.34 8.82 18.15
C SER A 15 1.84 8.31 16.79
N TYR A 16 2.74 7.68 16.05
CA TYR A 16 2.34 6.88 14.89
C TYR A 16 1.53 5.67 15.37
N LEU A 17 0.39 5.37 14.73
CA LEU A 17 -0.54 4.31 15.10
C LEU A 17 0.14 3.00 15.55
N PHE A 18 1.07 2.51 14.73
CA PHE A 18 1.75 1.24 15.01
C PHE A 18 2.69 1.29 16.22
N VAL A 19 3.19 2.47 16.59
CA VAL A 19 4.00 2.65 17.80
C VAL A 19 3.12 2.52 19.04
N GLU A 20 1.91 3.07 19.03
CA GLU A 20 0.97 2.93 20.15
C GLU A 20 0.46 1.50 20.31
N VAL A 21 0.15 0.81 19.20
CA VAL A 21 -0.18 -0.63 19.21
C VAL A 21 0.96 -1.44 19.85
N ALA A 22 2.20 -1.23 19.41
CA ALA A 22 3.37 -1.92 19.95
C ALA A 22 3.61 -1.61 21.43
N ARG A 23 3.37 -0.36 21.86
CA ARG A 23 3.49 0.04 23.27
C ARG A 23 2.49 -0.70 24.16
N ARG A 24 1.21 -0.76 23.75
CA ARG A 24 0.16 -1.47 24.52
C ARG A 24 0.42 -2.97 24.56
N GLU A 25 0.81 -3.55 23.45
CA GLU A 25 1.21 -4.97 23.36
C GLU A 25 2.37 -5.27 24.34
N ALA A 26 3.44 -4.46 24.32
CA ALA A 26 4.59 -4.64 25.20
C ALA A 26 4.24 -4.49 26.70
N GLU A 27 3.36 -3.56 27.01
CA GLU A 27 2.86 -3.34 28.38
C GLU A 27 2.04 -4.56 28.84
N PHE A 28 1.14 -5.07 27.99
CA PHE A 28 0.36 -6.27 28.27
C PHE A 28 1.26 -7.49 28.48
N GLN A 29 2.23 -7.73 27.57
CA GLN A 29 3.16 -8.85 27.68
C GLN A 29 4.02 -8.79 28.95
N LYS A 30 4.41 -7.59 29.37
CA LYS A 30 5.15 -7.38 30.63
C LYS A 30 4.33 -7.80 31.86
N ASN A 31 3.03 -7.52 31.84
CA ASN A 31 2.10 -7.84 32.94
C ASN A 31 1.61 -9.30 32.86
N ASN A 32 1.68 -9.92 31.69
CA ASN A 32 1.26 -11.30 31.41
C ASN A 32 2.38 -12.05 30.67
N PRO A 33 3.49 -12.42 31.34
CA PRO A 33 4.68 -12.98 30.68
C PRO A 33 4.41 -14.26 29.89
N ASP A 34 3.46 -15.08 30.35
CA ASP A 34 3.10 -16.38 29.76
C ASP A 34 1.99 -16.27 28.69
N ALA A 35 1.50 -15.06 28.38
CA ALA A 35 0.46 -14.87 27.37
C ALA A 35 1.03 -15.14 25.98
N ASP A 36 0.37 -16.04 25.25
CA ASP A 36 0.65 -16.31 23.83
C ASP A 36 -0.17 -15.36 22.96
N ILE A 37 0.45 -14.25 22.53
CA ILE A 37 -0.18 -13.21 21.75
C ILE A 37 -0.13 -13.55 20.25
N ILE A 38 -1.29 -13.62 19.62
CA ILE A 38 -1.40 -13.77 18.15
C ILE A 38 -1.53 -12.39 17.49
N LYS A 39 -0.52 -12.02 16.71
CA LYS A 39 -0.47 -10.71 16.04
C LYS A 39 -1.16 -10.78 14.69
N MET A 40 -2.29 -10.11 14.56
CA MET A 40 -3.09 -10.02 13.34
C MET A 40 -3.30 -8.57 12.88
N GLY A 41 -2.52 -7.62 13.40
CA GLY A 41 -2.63 -6.20 13.05
C GLY A 41 -1.58 -5.71 12.06
N ILE A 42 -0.41 -6.34 12.03
CA ILE A 42 0.72 -5.87 11.22
C ILE A 42 0.60 -6.39 9.79
N GLY A 43 0.67 -5.49 8.82
CA GLY A 43 0.66 -5.83 7.40
C GLY A 43 2.02 -6.31 6.89
N ASP A 44 2.70 -7.20 7.61
CA ASP A 44 3.94 -7.82 7.17
C ASP A 44 3.73 -9.30 6.83
N VAL A 45 4.38 -9.75 5.76
CA VAL A 45 4.29 -11.13 5.30
C VAL A 45 5.06 -12.06 6.25
N THR A 46 4.61 -13.31 6.37
CA THR A 46 5.15 -14.29 7.30
C THR A 46 5.77 -15.52 6.63
N LYS A 47 5.50 -15.72 5.33
CA LYS A 47 6.13 -16.79 4.56
C LYS A 47 7.54 -16.38 4.14
N PRO A 48 8.50 -17.31 4.13
CA PRO A 48 9.82 -17.07 3.56
C PRO A 48 9.73 -16.77 2.06
N LEU A 49 10.80 -16.20 1.52
CA LEU A 49 10.94 -16.03 0.07
C LEU A 49 10.85 -17.38 -0.65
N ALA A 50 10.27 -17.37 -1.84
CA ALA A 50 10.11 -18.55 -2.68
C ALA A 50 11.47 -19.19 -3.02
N PRO A 51 11.57 -20.53 -3.13
CA PRO A 51 12.83 -21.22 -3.43
C PRO A 51 13.52 -20.75 -4.69
N SER A 52 12.76 -20.52 -5.79
CA SER A 52 13.28 -19.98 -7.04
C SER A 52 13.90 -18.60 -6.89
N VAL A 53 13.26 -17.73 -6.09
CA VAL A 53 13.73 -16.39 -5.77
C VAL A 53 15.03 -16.45 -4.95
N ILE A 54 15.10 -17.33 -3.93
CA ILE A 54 16.32 -17.51 -3.12
C ILE A 54 17.48 -18.02 -3.98
N LYS A 55 17.21 -18.98 -4.89
CA LYS A 55 18.22 -19.52 -5.78
C LYS A 55 18.81 -18.46 -6.71
N ALA A 56 17.95 -17.62 -7.30
CA ALA A 56 18.37 -16.51 -8.15
C ALA A 56 19.17 -15.46 -7.37
N PHE A 57 18.73 -15.14 -6.14
CA PHE A 57 19.41 -14.21 -5.25
C PHE A 57 20.84 -14.70 -4.90
N GLN A 58 20.98 -15.98 -4.53
CA GLN A 58 22.27 -16.59 -4.25
C GLN A 58 23.20 -16.57 -5.47
N GLY A 59 22.71 -16.93 -6.65
CA GLY A 59 23.48 -16.88 -7.89
C GLY A 59 23.98 -15.47 -8.21
N ALA A 60 23.13 -14.45 -8.02
CA ALA A 60 23.52 -13.07 -8.24
C ALA A 60 24.56 -12.57 -7.21
N VAL A 61 24.51 -13.05 -5.96
CA VAL A 61 25.53 -12.76 -4.95
C VAL A 61 26.87 -13.41 -5.31
N ASP A 62 26.85 -14.65 -5.83
CA ASP A 62 28.06 -15.37 -6.30
C ASP A 62 28.71 -14.60 -7.49
N GLU A 63 27.90 -14.06 -8.41
CA GLU A 63 28.39 -13.19 -9.50
C GLU A 63 29.09 -11.95 -8.96
N MET A 64 28.60 -11.33 -7.89
CA MET A 64 29.25 -10.17 -7.27
C MET A 64 30.61 -10.50 -6.63
N GLY A 65 30.87 -11.76 -6.31
CA GLY A 65 32.14 -12.25 -5.78
C GLY A 65 33.21 -12.53 -6.85
N ASN A 66 32.86 -12.49 -8.15
CA ASN A 66 33.74 -12.83 -9.24
C ASN A 66 34.10 -11.56 -10.04
N ALA A 67 35.38 -11.33 -10.30
CA ALA A 67 35.87 -10.15 -11.00
C ALA A 67 35.30 -9.98 -12.42
N ASP A 68 35.00 -11.11 -13.12
CA ASP A 68 34.49 -11.09 -14.49
C ASP A 68 32.98 -10.77 -14.55
N THR A 69 32.25 -10.98 -13.47
CA THR A 69 30.80 -10.77 -13.39
C THR A 69 30.38 -9.71 -12.40
N PHE A 70 31.35 -9.14 -11.64
CA PHE A 70 31.09 -8.05 -10.70
C PHE A 70 30.39 -6.89 -11.38
N ARG A 71 29.40 -6.30 -10.69
CA ARG A 71 28.67 -5.13 -11.14
C ARG A 71 28.83 -3.98 -10.14
N GLY A 72 29.24 -2.83 -10.65
CA GLY A 72 29.26 -1.57 -9.90
C GLY A 72 27.85 -0.95 -9.81
N TYR A 73 27.78 0.38 -9.80
CA TYR A 73 26.51 1.09 -9.89
C TYR A 73 25.76 0.68 -11.15
N GLY A 74 24.50 0.24 -10.97
CA GLY A 74 23.56 0.00 -12.06
C GLY A 74 22.87 1.29 -12.52
N PRO A 75 21.96 1.18 -13.51
CA PRO A 75 21.09 2.29 -13.86
C PRO A 75 20.22 2.71 -12.67
N GLU A 76 20.07 4.00 -12.45
CA GLU A 76 19.27 4.56 -11.35
C GLU A 76 17.79 4.20 -11.47
N GLN A 77 17.31 3.95 -12.68
CA GLN A 77 15.93 3.55 -12.99
C GLN A 77 15.68 2.04 -12.84
N GLY A 78 16.74 1.26 -12.65
CA GLY A 78 16.73 -0.20 -12.63
C GLY A 78 17.27 -0.83 -13.91
N TYR A 79 17.48 -2.14 -13.89
CA TYR A 79 17.94 -2.89 -15.06
C TYR A 79 16.78 -3.22 -15.98
N ASP A 80 17.02 -3.12 -17.30
CA ASP A 80 16.04 -3.42 -18.35
C ASP A 80 15.46 -4.84 -18.23
N PHE A 81 16.28 -5.83 -17.85
CA PHE A 81 15.81 -7.21 -17.71
C PHE A 81 14.64 -7.36 -16.73
N LEU A 82 14.60 -6.54 -15.66
CA LEU A 82 13.49 -6.57 -14.70
C LEU A 82 12.30 -5.76 -15.22
N ALA A 83 12.53 -4.60 -15.84
CA ALA A 83 11.46 -3.81 -16.45
C ALA A 83 10.75 -4.59 -17.57
N GLU A 84 11.49 -5.30 -18.41
CA GLU A 84 10.94 -6.17 -19.47
C GLU A 84 10.07 -7.30 -18.88
N GLU A 85 10.55 -8.00 -17.83
CA GLU A 85 9.74 -9.04 -17.19
C GLU A 85 8.48 -8.49 -16.50
N ILE A 86 8.56 -7.31 -15.89
CA ILE A 86 7.39 -6.62 -15.32
C ILE A 86 6.37 -6.31 -16.41
N ILE A 87 6.78 -5.65 -17.50
CA ILE A 87 5.89 -5.28 -18.61
C ILE A 87 5.21 -6.51 -19.18
N LYS A 88 5.98 -7.52 -19.51
CA LYS A 88 5.52 -8.77 -20.10
C LYS A 88 4.52 -9.55 -19.24
N ASN A 89 4.66 -9.49 -17.91
CA ASN A 89 3.87 -10.34 -17.02
C ASN A 89 2.74 -9.58 -16.30
N ASP A 90 2.94 -8.31 -15.97
CA ASP A 90 1.98 -7.53 -15.17
C ASP A 90 1.09 -6.63 -16.03
N PHE A 91 1.50 -6.30 -17.28
CA PHE A 91 0.78 -5.34 -18.12
C PHE A 91 0.35 -5.87 -19.49
N GLU A 92 1.22 -6.52 -20.26
CA GLU A 92 0.86 -7.04 -21.59
C GLU A 92 -0.34 -8.01 -21.58
N PRO A 93 -0.50 -8.93 -20.60
CA PRO A 93 -1.66 -9.81 -20.53
C PRO A 93 -2.98 -9.06 -20.32
N LEU A 94 -2.92 -7.83 -19.81
CA LEU A 94 -4.06 -6.93 -19.58
C LEU A 94 -4.29 -5.97 -20.75
N GLY A 95 -3.53 -6.13 -21.85
CA GLY A 95 -3.63 -5.26 -23.03
C GLY A 95 -2.97 -3.89 -22.88
N VAL A 96 -2.18 -3.69 -21.83
CA VAL A 96 -1.46 -2.44 -21.56
C VAL A 96 -0.06 -2.51 -22.15
N SER A 97 0.27 -1.57 -23.03
CA SER A 97 1.60 -1.44 -23.63
C SER A 97 2.39 -0.36 -22.90
N LEU A 98 3.61 -0.67 -22.47
CA LEU A 98 4.56 0.22 -21.83
C LEU A 98 5.95 0.04 -22.45
N ASP A 99 6.75 1.11 -22.42
CA ASP A 99 8.19 1.05 -22.71
C ASP A 99 8.98 0.87 -21.40
N THR A 100 10.19 0.33 -21.47
CA THR A 100 11.02 0.09 -20.26
C THR A 100 11.37 1.36 -19.51
N ASP A 101 11.47 2.50 -20.18
CA ASP A 101 11.73 3.81 -19.58
C ASP A 101 10.48 4.47 -18.95
N GLU A 102 9.35 3.77 -18.93
CA GLU A 102 8.15 4.13 -18.16
C GLU A 102 8.09 3.37 -16.80
N VAL A 103 8.96 2.37 -16.61
CA VAL A 103 9.00 1.52 -15.40
C VAL A 103 10.27 1.85 -14.59
N PHE A 104 10.10 2.38 -13.40
CA PHE A 104 11.18 2.80 -12.52
C PHE A 104 11.29 1.87 -11.31
N ILE A 105 12.35 1.07 -11.25
CA ILE A 105 12.59 0.14 -10.14
C ILE A 105 13.05 0.91 -8.91
N SER A 106 12.49 0.59 -7.76
CA SER A 106 12.74 1.26 -6.48
C SER A 106 12.89 0.31 -5.31
N ASP A 107 13.23 0.83 -4.15
CA ASP A 107 13.40 0.09 -2.90
C ASP A 107 12.12 -0.03 -2.06
N GLY A 108 10.97 0.38 -2.59
CA GLY A 108 9.68 0.21 -1.93
C GLY A 108 8.63 1.24 -2.34
N ALA A 109 7.38 0.81 -2.55
CA ALA A 109 6.27 1.69 -2.87
C ALA A 109 6.05 2.81 -1.84
N LYS A 110 6.33 2.56 -0.55
CA LYS A 110 6.28 3.59 0.50
C LYS A 110 7.25 4.74 0.20
N CYS A 111 8.47 4.42 -0.25
CA CYS A 111 9.46 5.43 -0.62
C CYS A 111 8.99 6.21 -1.85
N ASP A 112 8.44 5.51 -2.84
CA ASP A 112 7.96 6.11 -4.07
C ASP A 112 6.78 7.06 -3.83
N THR A 113 5.76 6.62 -3.08
CA THR A 113 4.60 7.46 -2.75
C THR A 113 4.96 8.71 -1.95
N GLY A 114 6.00 8.63 -1.12
CA GLY A 114 6.55 9.79 -0.41
C GLY A 114 7.41 10.70 -1.28
N ASN A 115 8.21 10.11 -2.16
CA ASN A 115 9.18 10.82 -2.98
C ASN A 115 8.55 11.49 -4.21
N ILE A 116 7.49 10.91 -4.78
CA ILE A 116 6.83 11.43 -5.99
C ILE A 116 6.34 12.87 -5.81
N GLN A 117 6.05 13.26 -4.58
CA GLN A 117 5.60 14.62 -4.26
C GLN A 117 6.62 15.70 -4.62
N GLU A 118 7.91 15.35 -4.71
CA GLU A 118 8.98 16.32 -5.01
C GLU A 118 8.90 16.89 -6.44
N ILE A 119 8.17 16.22 -7.35
CA ILE A 119 7.97 16.71 -8.72
C ILE A 119 6.74 17.62 -8.86
N PHE A 120 5.97 17.83 -7.79
CA PHE A 120 4.75 18.63 -7.78
C PHE A 120 4.92 19.91 -6.97
N ASP A 121 4.27 20.98 -7.40
CA ASP A 121 4.25 22.25 -6.67
C ASP A 121 3.57 22.12 -5.30
N LEU A 122 4.01 22.91 -4.33
CA LEU A 122 3.46 22.90 -2.97
C LEU A 122 2.03 23.48 -2.89
N GLY A 123 1.61 24.22 -3.88
CA GLY A 123 0.25 24.81 -3.96
C GLY A 123 -0.81 23.85 -4.45
N ASN A 124 -0.45 22.64 -4.92
CA ASN A 124 -1.41 21.65 -5.37
C ASN A 124 -2.34 21.19 -4.25
N LYS A 125 -3.63 21.11 -4.53
CA LYS A 125 -4.66 20.59 -3.64
C LYS A 125 -4.68 19.08 -3.73
N ILE A 126 -4.66 18.42 -2.56
CA ILE A 126 -4.53 16.98 -2.44
C ILE A 126 -5.82 16.36 -1.91
N ALA A 127 -6.33 15.32 -2.56
CA ALA A 127 -7.38 14.47 -2.03
C ALA A 127 -6.84 13.11 -1.61
N VAL A 128 -7.34 12.62 -0.48
CA VAL A 128 -7.07 11.28 0.06
C VAL A 128 -8.38 10.63 0.50
N THR A 129 -8.48 9.31 0.50
CA THR A 129 -9.62 8.61 1.09
C THR A 129 -9.61 8.74 2.62
N ASP A 130 -10.75 8.55 3.27
CA ASP A 130 -10.86 8.41 4.73
C ASP A 130 -11.78 7.21 5.03
N PRO A 131 -11.26 6.11 5.60
CA PRO A 131 -9.90 5.92 6.12
C PRO A 131 -8.82 5.83 5.03
N VAL A 132 -7.56 6.10 5.43
CA VAL A 132 -6.42 6.22 4.52
C VAL A 132 -5.17 5.52 5.07
N TYR A 133 -4.30 5.04 4.19
CA TYR A 133 -2.95 4.70 4.57
C TYR A 133 -2.19 5.97 4.97
N THR A 134 -1.85 6.10 6.25
CA THR A 134 -1.39 7.34 6.89
C THR A 134 -0.18 7.98 6.22
N VAL A 135 0.63 7.19 5.49
CA VAL A 135 1.83 7.68 4.79
C VAL A 135 1.49 8.76 3.76
N TYR A 136 0.34 8.68 3.08
CA TYR A 136 -0.05 9.71 2.11
C TYR A 136 -0.33 11.06 2.80
N VAL A 137 -0.94 11.03 3.98
CA VAL A 137 -1.16 12.23 4.79
C VAL A 137 0.16 12.75 5.34
N ASP A 138 0.92 11.90 6.05
CA ASP A 138 2.14 12.29 6.76
C ASP A 138 3.19 12.89 5.82
N THR A 139 3.36 12.31 4.63
CA THR A 139 4.33 12.83 3.64
C THR A 139 3.90 14.19 3.08
N ASN A 140 2.59 14.45 2.92
CA ASN A 140 2.09 15.77 2.56
C ASN A 140 2.24 16.79 3.70
N VAL A 141 2.10 16.37 4.97
CA VAL A 141 2.42 17.20 6.14
C VAL A 141 3.89 17.60 6.12
N MET A 142 4.79 16.63 5.96
CA MET A 142 6.25 16.88 5.90
C MET A 142 6.63 17.85 4.77
N ALA A 143 5.94 17.76 3.64
CA ALA A 143 6.11 18.65 2.49
C ALA A 143 5.54 20.06 2.71
N GLY A 144 4.65 20.26 3.70
CA GLY A 144 4.06 21.57 4.01
C GLY A 144 2.79 21.90 3.21
N ARG A 145 2.09 20.88 2.65
CA ARG A 145 0.86 21.08 1.86
C ARG A 145 -0.42 21.10 2.67
N THR A 146 -0.39 20.73 3.95
CA THR A 146 -1.60 20.35 4.68
C THR A 146 -2.18 21.43 5.62
N GLY A 147 -1.49 22.54 5.83
CA GLY A 147 -1.90 23.49 6.86
C GLY A 147 -1.81 22.90 8.28
N GLU A 148 -2.71 23.30 9.17
CA GLU A 148 -2.77 22.85 10.55
C GLU A 148 -3.73 21.66 10.72
N MET A 149 -3.53 20.88 11.78
CA MET A 149 -4.43 19.80 12.15
C MET A 149 -5.63 20.35 12.92
N LYS A 150 -6.83 19.94 12.54
CA LYS A 150 -8.09 20.26 13.23
C LYS A 150 -8.32 19.36 14.45
N ASP A 151 -9.33 19.69 15.26
CA ASP A 151 -9.72 18.92 16.45
C ASP A 151 -10.19 17.49 16.13
N ASP A 152 -10.73 17.25 14.91
CA ASP A 152 -11.13 15.94 14.42
C ASP A 152 -9.94 15.07 13.94
N GLY A 153 -8.73 15.63 13.94
CA GLY A 153 -7.51 14.96 13.51
C GLY A 153 -7.27 14.98 12.01
N MET A 154 -8.08 15.69 11.25
CA MET A 154 -7.86 15.98 9.82
C MET A 154 -7.00 17.23 9.65
N TYR A 155 -6.31 17.34 8.52
CA TYR A 155 -5.56 18.56 8.17
C TYR A 155 -6.39 19.47 7.25
N GLU A 156 -6.31 20.79 7.49
CA GLU A 156 -7.12 21.80 6.78
C GLU A 156 -6.92 21.82 5.27
N GLY A 157 -5.70 21.56 4.81
CA GLY A 157 -5.31 21.65 3.39
C GLY A 157 -5.46 20.34 2.63
N LEU A 158 -6.08 19.30 3.21
CA LEU A 158 -6.39 18.05 2.53
C LEU A 158 -7.90 17.90 2.34
N THR A 159 -8.29 17.42 1.17
CA THR A 159 -9.67 16.98 0.88
C THR A 159 -9.79 15.51 1.21
N TYR A 160 -10.70 15.15 2.10
CA TYR A 160 -10.93 13.77 2.53
C TYR A 160 -12.16 13.20 1.85
N LEU A 161 -11.95 12.14 1.06
CA LEU A 161 -13.00 11.41 0.35
C LEU A 161 -13.53 10.30 1.27
N LYS A 162 -14.71 10.51 1.83
CA LYS A 162 -15.28 9.61 2.83
C LYS A 162 -15.58 8.23 2.25
N CYS A 163 -15.07 7.19 2.91
CA CYS A 163 -15.31 5.78 2.59
C CYS A 163 -15.84 5.07 3.84
N ASN A 164 -17.09 4.66 3.83
CA ASN A 164 -17.74 4.00 4.95
C ASN A 164 -18.73 2.93 4.49
N ALA A 165 -19.41 2.28 5.44
CA ALA A 165 -20.40 1.26 5.13
C ALA A 165 -21.59 1.77 4.32
N GLU A 166 -21.99 3.04 4.48
CA GLU A 166 -23.15 3.63 3.80
C GLU A 166 -22.92 3.77 2.30
N ASN A 167 -21.67 4.06 1.87
CA ASN A 167 -21.31 4.13 0.46
C ASN A 167 -20.55 2.89 -0.06
N GLY A 168 -20.57 1.78 0.73
CA GLY A 168 -19.86 0.54 0.37
C GLY A 168 -18.33 0.69 0.29
N PHE A 169 -17.76 1.67 0.97
CA PHE A 169 -16.34 2.05 0.92
C PHE A 169 -15.87 2.51 -0.47
N VAL A 170 -16.80 2.96 -1.31
CA VAL A 170 -16.50 3.61 -2.60
C VAL A 170 -16.50 5.12 -2.35
N PRO A 171 -15.36 5.82 -2.53
CA PRO A 171 -15.30 7.25 -2.31
C PRO A 171 -16.15 8.01 -3.35
N GLU A 172 -16.76 9.09 -2.93
CA GLU A 172 -17.37 10.06 -3.83
C GLU A 172 -16.30 10.97 -4.42
N LEU A 173 -16.57 11.55 -5.59
CA LEU A 173 -15.69 12.55 -6.18
C LEU A 173 -15.57 13.76 -5.25
N PRO A 174 -14.43 14.48 -5.24
CA PRO A 174 -14.27 15.68 -4.44
C PRO A 174 -15.28 16.76 -4.88
N GLU A 175 -15.89 17.44 -3.90
CA GLU A 175 -16.82 18.56 -4.17
C GLU A 175 -16.09 19.81 -4.71
N GLU A 176 -14.81 19.97 -4.33
CA GLU A 176 -13.93 21.05 -4.82
C GLU A 176 -12.90 20.50 -5.79
N ASP A 177 -12.45 21.34 -6.72
CA ASP A 177 -11.35 20.97 -7.62
C ASP A 177 -10.09 20.62 -6.83
N VAL A 178 -9.52 19.47 -7.13
CA VAL A 178 -8.25 18.98 -6.58
C VAL A 178 -7.28 18.67 -7.71
N ASP A 179 -5.99 18.80 -7.41
CA ASP A 179 -4.93 18.61 -8.40
C ASP A 179 -4.34 17.19 -8.35
N ILE A 180 -4.34 16.57 -7.17
CA ILE A 180 -3.77 15.22 -6.97
C ILE A 180 -4.72 14.38 -6.11
N ILE A 181 -5.00 13.16 -6.54
CA ILE A 181 -5.85 12.21 -5.83
C ILE A 181 -5.03 10.96 -5.52
N TYR A 182 -4.90 10.61 -4.23
CA TYR A 182 -4.33 9.32 -3.82
C TYR A 182 -5.44 8.28 -3.76
N LEU A 183 -5.28 7.19 -4.49
CA LEU A 183 -6.13 6.00 -4.44
C LEU A 183 -5.27 4.78 -4.15
N CYS A 184 -5.70 3.94 -3.22
CA CYS A 184 -5.04 2.67 -2.89
C CYS A 184 -6.05 1.54 -3.06
N TYR A 185 -5.88 0.70 -4.09
CA TYR A 185 -6.77 -0.43 -4.34
C TYR A 185 -6.02 -1.64 -4.91
N PRO A 186 -6.25 -2.85 -4.34
CA PRO A 186 -7.08 -3.12 -3.14
C PRO A 186 -6.65 -2.28 -1.94
N ASN A 187 -7.64 -1.82 -1.16
CA ASN A 187 -7.42 -0.75 -0.18
C ASN A 187 -6.70 -1.25 1.10
N ASN A 188 -5.76 -0.46 1.56
CA ASN A 188 -5.25 -0.47 2.92
C ASN A 188 -5.76 0.81 3.63
N PRO A 189 -6.66 0.72 4.64
CA PRO A 189 -6.85 -0.43 5.55
C PRO A 189 -8.06 -1.33 5.30
N THR A 190 -9.03 -0.94 4.49
CA THR A 190 -10.37 -1.58 4.47
C THR A 190 -10.42 -2.93 3.75
N GLY A 191 -9.43 -3.22 2.90
CA GLY A 191 -9.42 -4.43 2.08
C GLY A 191 -10.46 -4.44 0.97
N THR A 192 -11.15 -3.32 0.73
CA THR A 192 -12.15 -3.16 -0.34
C THR A 192 -11.48 -2.83 -1.68
N THR A 193 -12.25 -2.93 -2.76
CA THR A 193 -11.80 -2.66 -4.14
C THR A 193 -12.77 -1.73 -4.83
N LEU A 194 -12.34 -1.18 -5.97
CA LEU A 194 -13.21 -0.51 -6.94
C LEU A 194 -13.38 -1.39 -8.16
N THR A 195 -14.60 -1.44 -8.69
CA THR A 195 -14.85 -2.05 -10.00
C THR A 195 -14.30 -1.16 -11.11
N TYR A 196 -14.26 -1.69 -12.34
CA TYR A 196 -13.87 -0.93 -13.53
C TYR A 196 -14.67 0.38 -13.65
N ASP A 197 -16.00 0.31 -13.53
CA ASP A 197 -16.86 1.49 -13.68
C ASP A 197 -16.63 2.52 -12.56
N GLN A 198 -16.39 2.06 -11.32
CA GLN A 198 -16.10 2.95 -10.19
C GLN A 198 -14.75 3.65 -10.34
N LEU A 199 -13.72 2.94 -10.79
CA LEU A 199 -12.39 3.52 -11.02
C LEU A 199 -12.41 4.48 -12.21
N LYS A 200 -13.20 4.17 -13.26
CA LYS A 200 -13.39 5.02 -14.42
C LYS A 200 -13.90 6.41 -14.05
N VAL A 201 -14.78 6.54 -13.08
CA VAL A 201 -15.30 7.83 -12.61
C VAL A 201 -14.15 8.75 -12.16
N PHE A 202 -13.14 8.21 -11.48
CA PHE A 202 -11.98 9.00 -11.07
C PHE A 202 -11.05 9.35 -12.23
N VAL A 203 -10.87 8.44 -13.19
CA VAL A 203 -10.07 8.71 -14.40
C VAL A 203 -10.74 9.80 -15.24
N ASP A 204 -12.04 9.71 -15.45
CA ASP A 204 -12.81 10.74 -16.19
C ASP A 204 -12.73 12.10 -15.48
N TYR A 205 -12.88 12.14 -14.15
CA TYR A 205 -12.69 13.35 -13.37
C TYR A 205 -11.27 13.93 -13.55
N ALA A 206 -10.25 13.10 -13.45
CA ALA A 206 -8.88 13.56 -13.58
C ALA A 206 -8.57 14.12 -14.97
N ILE A 207 -9.14 13.54 -16.03
CA ILE A 207 -9.04 14.06 -17.40
C ILE A 207 -9.72 15.42 -17.51
N GLU A 208 -10.95 15.54 -17.00
CA GLU A 208 -11.76 16.79 -17.10
C GLU A 208 -11.11 17.94 -16.32
N HIS A 209 -10.62 17.66 -15.10
CA HIS A 209 -10.05 18.67 -14.19
C HIS A 209 -8.52 18.82 -14.30
N LYS A 210 -7.86 18.07 -15.19
CA LYS A 210 -6.40 18.02 -15.35
C LYS A 210 -5.69 17.66 -14.05
N ALA A 211 -6.31 16.80 -13.25
CA ALA A 211 -5.76 16.26 -12.02
C ALA A 211 -4.89 15.03 -12.29
N ILE A 212 -4.06 14.64 -11.32
CA ILE A 212 -3.24 13.43 -11.37
C ILE A 212 -3.71 12.44 -10.31
N ILE A 213 -3.87 11.18 -10.72
CA ILE A 213 -4.13 10.07 -9.81
C ILE A 213 -2.80 9.42 -9.43
N LEU A 214 -2.52 9.33 -8.15
CA LEU A 214 -1.44 8.53 -7.57
C LEU A 214 -2.06 7.21 -7.10
N PHE A 215 -1.94 6.17 -7.91
CA PHE A 215 -2.62 4.89 -7.72
C PHE A 215 -1.67 3.86 -7.07
N ASP A 216 -1.93 3.50 -5.82
CA ASP A 216 -1.16 2.46 -5.10
C ASP A 216 -1.83 1.10 -5.27
N ALA A 217 -1.22 0.23 -6.08
CA ALA A 217 -1.66 -1.12 -6.39
C ALA A 217 -0.79 -2.20 -5.69
N ALA A 218 -0.22 -1.89 -4.52
CA ALA A 218 0.67 -2.81 -3.79
C ALA A 218 0.02 -4.15 -3.40
N TYR A 219 -1.30 -4.26 -3.47
CA TYR A 219 -2.07 -5.47 -3.12
C TYR A 219 -2.76 -6.11 -4.33
N GLU A 220 -2.46 -5.67 -5.54
CA GLU A 220 -3.05 -6.14 -6.80
C GLU A 220 -3.04 -7.68 -6.92
N CYS A 221 -1.92 -8.32 -6.57
CA CYS A 221 -1.74 -9.77 -6.68
C CYS A 221 -2.79 -10.60 -5.89
N PHE A 222 -3.53 -9.99 -4.97
CA PHE A 222 -4.59 -10.63 -4.18
C PHE A 222 -5.98 -10.56 -4.83
N ILE A 223 -6.16 -9.85 -5.94
CA ILE A 223 -7.43 -9.74 -6.66
C ILE A 223 -7.90 -11.11 -7.15
N ARG A 224 -9.21 -11.38 -7.00
CA ARG A 224 -9.87 -12.65 -7.35
C ARG A 224 -11.13 -12.47 -8.19
N GLU A 225 -11.69 -11.28 -8.20
CA GLU A 225 -12.94 -10.96 -8.92
C GLU A 225 -12.61 -10.32 -10.27
N ASP A 226 -13.29 -10.77 -11.32
CA ASP A 226 -12.98 -10.40 -12.72
C ASP A 226 -13.38 -8.94 -13.07
N ASP A 227 -14.22 -8.30 -12.27
CA ASP A 227 -14.68 -6.92 -12.46
C ASP A 227 -13.81 -5.88 -11.75
N VAL A 228 -12.75 -6.32 -11.06
CA VAL A 228 -11.78 -5.48 -10.37
C VAL A 228 -10.53 -5.33 -11.24
N PRO A 229 -10.19 -4.10 -11.68
CA PRO A 229 -8.98 -3.90 -12.50
C PRO A 229 -7.71 -4.27 -11.76
N HIS A 230 -6.79 -4.92 -12.45
CA HIS A 230 -5.45 -5.25 -11.95
C HIS A 230 -4.47 -4.07 -12.08
N THR A 231 -4.75 -3.14 -12.99
CA THR A 231 -4.00 -1.89 -13.15
C THR A 231 -4.97 -0.76 -13.52
N ILE A 232 -4.66 0.46 -13.08
CA ILE A 232 -5.46 1.62 -13.48
C ILE A 232 -5.42 1.83 -15.00
N TYR A 233 -4.40 1.32 -15.68
CA TYR A 233 -4.24 1.48 -17.13
C TYR A 233 -5.17 0.61 -17.97
N GLU A 234 -5.95 -0.28 -17.36
CA GLU A 234 -7.09 -0.92 -18.04
C GLU A 234 -8.22 0.08 -18.31
N ILE A 235 -8.25 1.20 -17.60
CA ILE A 235 -9.21 2.29 -17.81
C ILE A 235 -8.73 3.18 -18.96
N GLU A 236 -9.58 3.37 -19.96
CA GLU A 236 -9.28 4.24 -21.10
C GLU A 236 -8.93 5.67 -20.63
N GLY A 237 -7.79 6.18 -21.11
CA GLY A 237 -7.31 7.52 -20.79
C GLY A 237 -6.45 7.61 -19.51
N ALA A 238 -6.37 6.56 -18.70
CA ALA A 238 -5.61 6.58 -17.45
C ALA A 238 -4.13 6.89 -17.63
N LYS A 239 -3.50 6.46 -18.72
CA LYS A 239 -2.10 6.78 -19.03
C LYS A 239 -1.80 8.28 -19.12
N ASN A 240 -2.81 9.11 -19.38
CA ASN A 240 -2.64 10.56 -19.43
C ASN A 240 -2.68 11.24 -18.06
N VAL A 241 -3.26 10.57 -17.04
CA VAL A 241 -3.60 11.19 -15.75
C VAL A 241 -3.19 10.37 -14.52
N ALA A 242 -2.55 9.21 -14.69
CA ALA A 242 -2.23 8.35 -13.56
C ALA A 242 -0.77 7.92 -13.52
N ILE A 243 -0.23 7.86 -12.29
CA ILE A 243 1.04 7.23 -11.92
C ILE A 243 0.70 6.07 -11.02
N GLU A 244 1.21 4.85 -11.33
CA GLU A 244 0.93 3.64 -10.57
C GLU A 244 2.14 3.16 -9.78
N PHE A 245 1.91 2.78 -8.51
CA PHE A 245 2.92 2.21 -7.63
C PHE A 245 2.64 0.72 -7.39
N ARG A 246 3.65 -0.11 -7.56
CA ARG A 246 3.62 -1.56 -7.36
C ARG A 246 4.71 -2.02 -6.40
N SER A 247 4.55 -3.18 -5.79
CA SER A 247 5.51 -3.66 -4.81
C SER A 247 5.66 -5.18 -4.79
N PHE A 248 6.89 -5.66 -4.81
CA PHE A 248 7.21 -7.07 -4.54
C PHE A 248 7.06 -7.43 -3.05
N SER A 249 6.87 -6.43 -2.17
CA SER A 249 6.77 -6.65 -0.72
C SER A 249 5.66 -7.62 -0.36
N LYS A 250 4.46 -7.45 -0.95
CA LYS A 250 3.28 -8.27 -0.60
C LYS A 250 3.11 -9.45 -1.55
N MET A 251 3.45 -9.25 -2.82
CA MET A 251 3.39 -10.30 -3.84
C MET A 251 4.37 -11.43 -3.54
N ALA A 252 5.64 -11.11 -3.27
CA ALA A 252 6.74 -12.08 -3.23
C ALA A 252 7.57 -12.05 -1.93
N GLY A 253 7.11 -11.38 -0.88
CA GLY A 253 7.79 -11.37 0.42
C GLY A 253 8.99 -10.43 0.55
N PHE A 254 9.15 -9.46 -0.35
CA PHE A 254 10.30 -8.54 -0.39
C PHE A 254 10.24 -7.43 0.67
N THR A 255 9.58 -7.64 1.79
CA THR A 255 9.51 -6.66 2.88
C THR A 255 10.87 -6.38 3.52
N GLY A 256 11.75 -7.37 3.56
CA GLY A 256 13.12 -7.26 4.10
C GLY A 256 14.18 -7.00 3.04
N THR A 257 14.00 -7.44 1.80
CA THR A 257 14.96 -7.30 0.69
C THR A 257 14.79 -6.02 -0.10
N ARG A 258 13.60 -5.42 -0.08
CA ARG A 258 13.23 -4.13 -0.66
C ARG A 258 13.29 -4.09 -2.18
N CYS A 259 12.15 -4.30 -2.83
CA CYS A 259 11.96 -4.05 -4.26
C CYS A 259 10.52 -3.63 -4.56
N ALA A 260 10.39 -2.64 -5.41
CA ALA A 260 9.12 -2.11 -5.89
C ALA A 260 9.36 -1.46 -7.27
N TYR A 261 8.30 -0.95 -7.87
CA TYR A 261 8.42 -0.13 -9.06
C TYR A 261 7.28 0.87 -9.18
N THR A 262 7.58 1.96 -9.87
CA THR A 262 6.61 3.00 -10.23
C THR A 262 6.48 3.06 -11.73
N VAL A 263 5.26 3.05 -12.24
CA VAL A 263 4.97 3.26 -13.66
C VAL A 263 4.57 4.73 -13.85
N VAL A 264 5.34 5.43 -14.66
CA VAL A 264 5.09 6.82 -15.03
C VAL A 264 5.01 6.89 -16.56
N PRO A 265 3.82 6.80 -17.15
CA PRO A 265 3.64 6.85 -18.59
C PRO A 265 4.22 8.14 -19.20
N LYS A 266 4.67 8.07 -20.46
CA LYS A 266 5.17 9.26 -21.20
C LYS A 266 4.05 10.24 -21.50
N GLU A 267 2.81 9.76 -21.52
CA GLU A 267 1.61 10.55 -21.77
C GLU A 267 1.21 11.40 -20.55
N VAL A 268 1.58 10.98 -19.31
CA VAL A 268 1.18 11.74 -18.12
C VAL A 268 1.94 13.06 -18.02
N ALA A 269 1.19 14.15 -17.89
CA ALA A 269 1.74 15.50 -17.89
C ALA A 269 1.20 16.35 -16.76
N GLY A 270 2.03 17.29 -16.29
CA GLY A 270 1.64 18.42 -15.46
C GLY A 270 1.83 19.73 -16.22
N TYR A 271 1.61 20.87 -15.55
CA TYR A 271 1.69 22.18 -16.16
C TYR A 271 2.63 23.10 -15.38
N ASP A 272 3.46 23.86 -16.10
CA ASP A 272 4.27 24.90 -15.49
C ASP A 272 3.43 26.15 -15.14
N SER A 273 4.02 27.13 -14.45
CA SER A 273 3.35 28.37 -14.06
C SER A 273 2.87 29.24 -15.24
N LYS A 274 3.24 28.90 -16.48
CA LYS A 274 2.83 29.57 -17.71
C LYS A 274 1.74 28.78 -18.45
N GLY A 275 1.37 27.60 -17.93
CA GLY A 275 0.41 26.69 -18.55
C GLY A 275 0.99 25.81 -19.64
N ASN A 276 2.31 25.71 -19.78
CA ASN A 276 2.93 24.77 -20.70
C ASN A 276 2.90 23.37 -20.11
N GLU A 277 2.60 22.39 -20.95
CA GLU A 277 2.63 20.98 -20.59
C GLU A 277 4.06 20.47 -20.37
N VAL A 278 4.26 19.69 -19.32
CA VAL A 278 5.54 19.10 -18.92
C VAL A 278 5.32 17.63 -18.57
N GLN A 279 6.03 16.73 -19.24
CA GLN A 279 5.94 15.29 -18.99
C GLN A 279 6.47 14.94 -17.59
N LEU A 280 5.63 14.31 -16.77
CA LEU A 280 5.99 13.91 -15.41
C LEU A 280 7.02 12.78 -15.40
N ASN A 281 7.03 11.92 -16.43
CA ASN A 281 8.06 10.92 -16.62
C ASN A 281 9.48 11.52 -16.62
N GLN A 282 9.70 12.61 -17.35
CA GLN A 282 11.00 13.29 -17.41
C GLN A 282 11.41 13.88 -16.05
N LEU A 283 10.44 14.43 -15.30
CA LEU A 283 10.69 14.98 -13.98
C LEU A 283 11.05 13.88 -12.98
N TRP A 284 10.30 12.77 -13.01
CA TRP A 284 10.57 11.61 -12.15
C TRP A 284 11.92 10.97 -12.48
N ASN A 285 12.21 10.76 -13.75
CA ASN A 285 13.51 10.28 -14.22
C ASN A 285 14.65 11.17 -13.71
N ARG A 286 14.51 12.49 -13.82
CA ARG A 286 15.51 13.44 -13.32
C ARG A 286 15.66 13.37 -11.80
N ARG A 287 14.57 13.20 -11.06
CA ARG A 287 14.58 13.02 -9.61
C ARG A 287 15.34 11.75 -9.24
N GLN A 288 15.01 10.61 -9.87
CA GLN A 288 15.67 9.33 -9.60
C GLN A 288 17.18 9.41 -9.88
N THR A 289 17.58 9.90 -11.04
CA THR A 289 18.99 10.09 -11.39
C THR A 289 19.75 10.99 -10.40
N THR A 290 19.08 11.91 -9.72
CA THR A 290 19.74 12.86 -8.80
C THR A 290 19.82 12.35 -7.37
N LYS A 291 18.80 11.60 -6.90
CA LYS A 291 18.60 11.28 -5.47
C LYS A 291 18.60 9.79 -5.16
N PHE A 292 18.75 8.93 -6.17
CA PHE A 292 18.68 7.48 -6.02
C PHE A 292 19.74 6.80 -6.91
N ASN A 293 20.41 5.78 -6.40
CA ASN A 293 21.44 5.03 -7.14
C ASN A 293 20.94 3.64 -7.61
N GLY A 294 19.64 3.44 -7.62
CA GLY A 294 19.05 2.16 -8.02
C GLY A 294 19.02 1.12 -6.91
N VAL A 295 18.20 0.10 -7.11
CA VAL A 295 18.12 -1.09 -6.26
C VAL A 295 19.32 -1.98 -6.55
N SER A 296 19.82 -2.70 -5.55
CA SER A 296 20.97 -3.58 -5.73
C SER A 296 20.74 -4.65 -6.78
N TYR A 297 21.75 -4.97 -7.58
CA TYR A 297 21.69 -5.98 -8.63
C TYR A 297 21.11 -7.34 -8.15
N PRO A 298 21.60 -7.94 -7.02
CA PRO A 298 21.07 -9.22 -6.58
C PRO A 298 19.57 -9.20 -6.24
N VAL A 299 19.07 -8.08 -5.71
CA VAL A 299 17.64 -7.92 -5.41
C VAL A 299 16.81 -7.87 -6.70
N GLN A 300 17.29 -7.17 -7.74
CA GLN A 300 16.59 -7.10 -9.02
C GLN A 300 16.58 -8.45 -9.74
N VAL A 301 17.67 -9.24 -9.68
CA VAL A 301 17.71 -10.62 -10.21
C VAL A 301 16.72 -11.52 -9.48
N ALA A 302 16.66 -11.40 -8.14
CA ALA A 302 15.69 -12.13 -7.33
C ALA A 302 14.25 -11.73 -7.67
N ALA A 303 13.98 -10.45 -7.92
CA ALA A 303 12.67 -9.95 -8.34
C ALA A 303 12.27 -10.48 -9.72
N ALA A 304 13.20 -10.52 -10.69
CA ALA A 304 12.94 -11.09 -12.00
C ALA A 304 12.59 -12.60 -11.93
N ALA A 305 13.17 -13.33 -10.96
CA ALA A 305 12.87 -14.75 -10.78
C ALA A 305 11.41 -15.04 -10.35
N VAL A 306 10.71 -14.05 -9.83
CA VAL A 306 9.26 -14.13 -9.52
C VAL A 306 8.45 -14.47 -10.77
N TYR A 307 8.89 -14.00 -11.93
CA TYR A 307 8.22 -14.18 -13.23
C TYR A 307 8.62 -15.44 -13.97
N SER A 308 9.60 -16.22 -13.47
CA SER A 308 9.90 -17.55 -14.01
C SER A 308 8.71 -18.52 -13.79
N ASP A 309 8.66 -19.63 -14.54
CA ASP A 309 7.58 -20.63 -14.41
C ASP A 309 7.50 -21.18 -12.97
N ASP A 310 8.65 -21.50 -12.35
CA ASP A 310 8.72 -21.94 -10.97
C ASP A 310 8.31 -20.80 -10.01
N GLY A 311 8.81 -19.58 -10.25
CA GLY A 311 8.50 -18.40 -9.45
C GLY A 311 7.01 -18.11 -9.40
N LYS A 312 6.34 -18.03 -10.55
CA LYS A 312 4.89 -17.82 -10.65
C LYS A 312 4.09 -18.85 -9.87
N LYS A 313 4.48 -20.13 -9.97
CA LYS A 313 3.81 -21.21 -9.24
C LYS A 313 3.99 -21.06 -7.73
N GLU A 314 5.23 -20.86 -7.28
CA GLU A 314 5.56 -20.74 -5.85
C GLU A 314 4.92 -19.49 -5.23
N ILE A 315 4.91 -18.37 -5.95
CA ILE A 315 4.27 -17.13 -5.52
C ILE A 315 2.75 -17.30 -5.42
N LYS A 316 2.15 -17.94 -6.43
CA LYS A 316 0.69 -18.23 -6.41
C LYS A 316 0.32 -19.08 -5.17
N GLU A 317 1.11 -20.09 -4.82
CA GLU A 317 0.87 -20.91 -3.64
C GLU A 317 0.92 -20.08 -2.34
N ILE A 318 1.86 -19.12 -2.24
CA ILE A 318 1.97 -18.20 -1.09
C ILE A 318 0.77 -17.26 -1.01
N ILE A 319 0.36 -16.68 -2.14
CA ILE A 319 -0.78 -15.77 -2.20
C ILE A 319 -2.09 -16.52 -1.87
N ASP A 320 -2.30 -17.70 -2.45
CA ASP A 320 -3.47 -18.53 -2.17
C ASP A 320 -3.54 -18.93 -0.69
N TYR A 321 -2.39 -19.20 -0.06
CA TYR A 321 -2.31 -19.47 1.37
C TYR A 321 -2.82 -18.28 2.23
N TYR A 322 -2.41 -17.07 1.91
CA TYR A 322 -2.90 -15.88 2.63
C TYR A 322 -4.38 -15.62 2.36
N MET A 323 -4.85 -15.85 1.14
CA MET A 323 -6.28 -15.68 0.84
C MET A 323 -7.16 -16.75 1.51
N GLU A 324 -6.65 -17.96 1.75
CA GLU A 324 -7.36 -18.94 2.60
C GLU A 324 -7.44 -18.46 4.06
N ASN A 325 -6.36 -17.85 4.59
CA ASN A 325 -6.42 -17.21 5.91
C ASN A 325 -7.47 -16.09 5.96
N ALA A 326 -7.52 -15.23 4.93
CA ALA A 326 -8.50 -14.16 4.84
C ALA A 326 -9.94 -14.69 4.86
N LYS A 327 -10.19 -15.76 4.12
CA LYS A 327 -11.49 -16.45 4.10
C LYS A 327 -11.86 -17.03 5.47
N VAL A 328 -10.90 -17.65 6.18
CA VAL A 328 -11.13 -18.16 7.54
C VAL A 328 -11.48 -17.03 8.49
N ILE A 329 -10.76 -15.92 8.47
CA ILE A 329 -11.04 -14.75 9.32
C ILE A 329 -12.43 -14.21 9.03
N LYS A 330 -12.70 -13.87 7.76
CA LYS A 330 -13.97 -13.30 7.32
C LYS A 330 -15.16 -14.17 7.72
N SER A 331 -15.12 -15.44 7.33
CA SER A 331 -16.23 -16.37 7.62
C SER A 331 -16.45 -16.64 9.10
N SER A 332 -15.41 -16.58 9.92
CA SER A 332 -15.52 -16.77 11.38
C SER A 332 -16.18 -15.55 12.04
N LEU A 333 -15.79 -14.35 11.66
CA LEU A 333 -16.37 -13.11 12.20
C LEU A 333 -17.83 -12.92 11.75
N GLU A 334 -18.16 -13.24 10.49
CA GLU A 334 -19.55 -13.22 9.98
C GLU A 334 -20.45 -14.19 10.74
N LYS A 335 -19.97 -15.38 11.10
CA LYS A 335 -20.72 -16.35 11.93
C LYS A 335 -21.01 -15.83 13.33
N LEU A 336 -20.20 -14.91 13.84
CA LEU A 336 -20.44 -14.23 15.13
C LEU A 336 -21.41 -13.05 14.98
N GLY A 337 -21.92 -12.79 13.78
CA GLY A 337 -22.85 -11.69 13.50
C GLY A 337 -22.19 -10.33 13.35
N LEU A 338 -20.86 -10.28 13.19
CA LEU A 338 -20.13 -9.02 12.97
C LEU A 338 -20.21 -8.60 11.49
N GLU A 339 -20.29 -7.30 11.25
CA GLU A 339 -20.17 -6.73 9.92
C GLU A 339 -18.70 -6.73 9.48
N VAL A 340 -18.40 -7.34 8.32
CA VAL A 340 -17.04 -7.58 7.84
C VAL A 340 -16.90 -7.16 6.39
N TYR A 341 -15.87 -6.39 6.09
CA TYR A 341 -15.51 -5.92 4.75
C TYR A 341 -14.09 -6.39 4.38
N GLY A 342 -13.75 -6.36 3.09
CA GLY A 342 -12.47 -6.85 2.60
C GLY A 342 -12.34 -8.37 2.66
N GLY A 343 -11.12 -8.90 2.58
CA GLY A 343 -10.81 -10.33 2.68
C GLY A 343 -11.22 -11.17 1.48
N VAL A 344 -11.59 -10.56 0.34
CA VAL A 344 -11.92 -11.22 -0.94
C VAL A 344 -10.81 -10.96 -1.95
N ASN A 345 -10.47 -9.70 -2.20
CA ASN A 345 -9.43 -9.25 -3.11
C ASN A 345 -8.22 -8.67 -2.37
N SER A 346 -8.11 -8.91 -1.07
CA SER A 346 -7.10 -8.31 -0.22
C SER A 346 -6.84 -9.18 1.02
N PRO A 347 -5.62 -9.20 1.56
CA PRO A 347 -5.31 -9.85 2.83
C PRO A 347 -5.83 -9.07 4.05
N TYR A 348 -6.42 -7.89 3.87
CA TYR A 348 -6.99 -7.09 4.96
C TYR A 348 -8.47 -7.36 5.14
N ILE A 349 -8.85 -7.48 6.40
CA ILE A 349 -10.22 -7.66 6.86
C ILE A 349 -10.55 -6.48 7.77
N TRP A 350 -11.59 -5.75 7.43
CA TRP A 350 -12.10 -4.59 8.14
C TRP A 350 -13.38 -4.95 8.86
N VAL A 351 -13.31 -5.06 10.17
CA VAL A 351 -14.42 -5.50 10.99
C VAL A 351 -14.99 -4.33 11.77
N LYS A 352 -16.32 -4.14 11.71
CA LYS A 352 -17.03 -3.18 12.53
C LYS A 352 -17.05 -3.67 13.96
N THR A 353 -16.75 -2.78 14.90
CA THR A 353 -16.76 -3.12 16.32
C THR A 353 -18.16 -3.47 16.81
N PRO A 354 -18.29 -4.44 17.71
CA PRO A 354 -19.60 -4.80 18.27
C PRO A 354 -20.16 -3.68 19.17
N ASN A 355 -21.49 -3.59 19.25
CA ASN A 355 -22.20 -2.70 20.20
C ASN A 355 -21.76 -1.21 20.16
N ASN A 356 -21.34 -0.73 18.98
CA ASN A 356 -20.79 0.63 18.80
C ASN A 356 -19.60 0.94 19.73
N MET A 357 -18.82 -0.06 20.08
CA MET A 357 -17.59 0.10 20.84
C MET A 357 -16.59 0.94 20.02
N ASP A 358 -15.81 1.80 20.66
CA ASP A 358 -14.74 2.50 19.97
C ASP A 358 -13.60 1.56 19.56
N SER A 359 -12.81 1.97 18.56
CA SER A 359 -11.76 1.14 17.96
C SER A 359 -10.70 0.67 18.96
N TRP A 360 -10.31 1.55 19.91
CA TRP A 360 -9.32 1.22 20.92
C TRP A 360 -9.88 0.33 22.02
N ALA A 361 -11.16 0.53 22.42
CA ALA A 361 -11.80 -0.35 23.38
C ALA A 361 -11.94 -1.77 22.83
N PHE A 362 -12.27 -1.92 21.55
CA PHE A 362 -12.31 -3.24 20.91
C PHE A 362 -10.92 -3.87 20.79
N PHE A 363 -9.89 -3.09 20.46
CA PHE A 363 -8.50 -3.53 20.50
C PHE A 363 -8.10 -4.05 21.88
N ASP A 364 -8.40 -3.27 22.94
CA ASP A 364 -8.07 -3.65 24.33
C ASP A 364 -8.84 -4.92 24.75
N LEU A 365 -10.10 -5.07 24.35
CA LEU A 365 -10.89 -6.28 24.60
C LEU A 365 -10.21 -7.51 23.96
N LEU A 366 -9.84 -7.44 22.68
CA LEU A 366 -9.19 -8.56 21.99
C LEU A 366 -7.84 -8.90 22.60
N LEU A 367 -7.05 -7.90 22.99
CA LEU A 367 -5.75 -8.11 23.61
C LEU A 367 -5.88 -8.76 25.00
N ASN A 368 -6.79 -8.26 25.85
CA ASN A 368 -6.89 -8.70 27.23
C ASN A 368 -7.62 -10.05 27.38
N GLU A 369 -8.65 -10.29 26.57
CA GLU A 369 -9.53 -11.47 26.76
C GLU A 369 -9.23 -12.60 25.74
N ALA A 370 -8.66 -12.27 24.57
CA ALA A 370 -8.36 -13.26 23.54
C ALA A 370 -6.86 -13.40 23.23
N ASN A 371 -5.99 -12.54 23.77
CA ASN A 371 -4.57 -12.44 23.40
C ASN A 371 -4.38 -12.27 21.88
N VAL A 372 -5.24 -11.48 21.24
CA VAL A 372 -5.19 -11.18 19.80
C VAL A 372 -4.98 -9.68 19.59
N VAL A 373 -4.02 -9.33 18.73
CA VAL A 373 -3.70 -7.94 18.39
C VAL A 373 -4.16 -7.65 16.96
N GLY A 374 -5.12 -6.73 16.82
CA GLY A 374 -5.51 -6.10 15.55
C GLY A 374 -4.91 -4.70 15.41
N THR A 375 -5.43 -3.90 14.48
CA THR A 375 -5.07 -2.49 14.34
C THR A 375 -6.33 -1.63 14.44
N PRO A 376 -6.43 -0.72 15.43
CA PRO A 376 -7.60 0.15 15.58
C PRO A 376 -7.86 1.00 14.34
N GLY A 377 -9.10 1.02 13.88
CA GLY A 377 -9.48 1.72 12.66
C GLY A 377 -9.34 3.23 12.75
N SER A 378 -9.59 3.82 13.93
CA SER A 378 -9.41 5.25 14.19
C SER A 378 -8.00 5.78 13.90
N GLY A 379 -7.00 4.89 13.86
CA GLY A 379 -5.64 5.26 13.50
C GLY A 379 -5.43 5.54 11.99
N PHE A 380 -6.43 5.20 11.16
CA PHE A 380 -6.40 5.44 9.72
C PHE A 380 -7.25 6.64 9.29
N GLY A 381 -7.85 7.35 10.22
CA GLY A 381 -8.70 8.51 9.98
C GLY A 381 -10.02 8.44 10.74
N PRO A 382 -10.77 9.55 10.82
CA PRO A 382 -12.04 9.62 11.56
C PRO A 382 -13.08 8.60 11.09
N SER A 383 -13.20 8.34 9.79
CA SER A 383 -14.13 7.31 9.26
C SER A 383 -13.72 5.88 9.61
N GLY A 384 -12.53 5.69 10.15
CA GLY A 384 -12.07 4.41 10.69
C GLY A 384 -12.53 4.14 12.13
N GLU A 385 -13.11 5.14 12.83
CA GLU A 385 -13.64 4.93 14.18
C GLU A 385 -14.79 3.94 14.17
N GLY A 386 -14.83 3.05 15.17
CA GLY A 386 -15.78 1.94 15.22
C GLY A 386 -15.41 0.75 14.34
N TYR A 387 -14.17 0.68 13.89
CA TYR A 387 -13.63 -0.45 13.12
C TYR A 387 -12.28 -0.93 13.67
N LEU A 388 -11.93 -2.17 13.29
CA LEU A 388 -10.62 -2.77 13.53
C LEU A 388 -10.15 -3.47 12.25
N ARG A 389 -8.86 -3.29 11.90
CA ARG A 389 -8.24 -4.05 10.80
C ARG A 389 -7.59 -5.32 11.34
N LEU A 390 -7.91 -6.46 10.73
CA LEU A 390 -7.17 -7.71 10.84
C LEU A 390 -6.45 -8.01 9.53
N THR A 391 -5.40 -8.84 9.60
CA THR A 391 -4.62 -9.25 8.43
C THR A 391 -4.51 -10.76 8.33
N ALA A 392 -4.50 -11.25 7.10
CA ALA A 392 -4.29 -12.65 6.76
C ALA A 392 -2.81 -13.09 6.80
N PHE A 393 -1.89 -12.16 7.04
CA PHE A 393 -0.46 -12.44 7.10
C PHE A 393 -0.07 -13.14 8.41
N ASN A 394 -0.44 -14.41 8.51
CA ASN A 394 -0.11 -15.27 9.64
C ASN A 394 -0.06 -16.74 9.19
N THR A 395 0.25 -17.66 10.10
CA THR A 395 0.05 -19.09 9.85
C THR A 395 -1.44 -19.43 9.88
N LEU A 396 -1.86 -20.45 9.12
CA LEU A 396 -3.25 -20.92 9.15
C LEU A 396 -3.64 -21.42 10.54
N GLU A 397 -2.69 -22.00 11.27
CA GLU A 397 -2.88 -22.49 12.65
C GLU A 397 -3.19 -21.31 13.59
N ASN A 398 -2.33 -20.29 13.62
CA ASN A 398 -2.56 -19.09 14.43
C ASN A 398 -3.83 -18.36 14.02
N THR A 399 -4.14 -18.33 12.72
CA THR A 399 -5.37 -17.70 12.22
C THR A 399 -6.61 -18.40 12.78
N LYS A 400 -6.65 -19.74 12.74
CA LYS A 400 -7.74 -20.53 13.31
C LYS A 400 -7.85 -20.38 14.82
N GLU A 401 -6.71 -20.41 15.50
CA GLU A 401 -6.64 -20.24 16.96
C GLU A 401 -7.13 -18.83 17.37
N ALA A 402 -6.71 -17.78 16.67
CA ALA A 402 -7.21 -16.43 16.93
C ALA A 402 -8.73 -16.34 16.78
N MET A 403 -9.28 -16.94 15.71
CA MET A 403 -10.74 -16.94 15.50
C MET A 403 -11.48 -17.78 16.55
N ASP A 404 -10.91 -18.87 17.01
CA ASP A 404 -11.48 -19.69 18.10
C ASP A 404 -11.52 -18.89 19.42
N ARG A 405 -10.43 -18.17 19.75
CA ARG A 405 -10.35 -17.30 20.94
C ARG A 405 -11.38 -16.17 20.86
N ILE A 406 -11.46 -15.48 19.72
CA ILE A 406 -12.45 -14.41 19.51
C ILE A 406 -13.88 -14.93 19.61
N SER A 407 -14.16 -16.15 19.14
CA SER A 407 -15.50 -16.76 19.19
C SER A 407 -16.02 -17.02 20.60
N LYS A 408 -15.14 -17.04 21.60
CA LYS A 408 -15.49 -17.25 23.02
C LYS A 408 -15.82 -15.95 23.75
N LEU A 409 -15.61 -14.81 23.10
CA LEU A 409 -15.95 -13.51 23.66
C LEU A 409 -17.46 -13.29 23.60
N ASN A 410 -17.97 -12.59 24.59
CA ASN A 410 -19.37 -12.14 24.59
C ASN A 410 -19.41 -10.68 24.12
N PHE A 411 -19.99 -10.47 22.95
CA PHE A 411 -20.18 -9.15 22.37
C PHE A 411 -21.55 -8.55 22.69
#